data_44f29473c9425ded4b642f99c73ac006
#
_entry.id   44f29473c9425ded4b642f99c73ac006
#
_cell.length_a   1.000
_cell.length_b   1.000
_cell.length_c   1.000
_cell.angle_alpha   90.00
_cell.angle_beta   90.00
_cell.angle_gamma   90.00
#
_symmetry.space_group_name_H-M   'P 1'
#
loop_
_entity.id
_entity.type
_entity.pdbx_description
1 polymer ?
#
loop_
_entity_poly.entity_id
_entity_poly.type
_entity_poly.pdbx_seq_one_letter_code
_entity_poly.pdbx_strand_id
1 'polypeptide(L)'
;RNLMAFQVSPGVLVQEKDLTRIIPAVSTSIGAFAGTFKQGPLDEVVSISSEQELVSTFGKPDSSNFEDFFSAANFLQYSNALRVVRVQNSSVSNATESGSAFVIKNTTDYTNNYADGSASVGMWAARTAGAFGNSLSISSCPSATAYEETNKTTLADAAMAVGDTVVTVSSGNGISAGDIINFAGSEYEYRVISVATNDITFVRKEEPQYYTASDSSGLHEAPTNGAQVRRRWRYYELFDKAPGTSPYASARGGSNDEIHIAVIDEDGDITGTKGEVLEKFEAVSKASDAKNSQGSVNYYSDVIYKSSNYIYWMDHNPSGSNWGSAAAGTTFTDVTAVSNVSLQSGSDGTTATTGQVKTAYEKFADAETVDVGLIIAGKGDATHIGNLITIAENRKDAVVFASPER
;
A
#
# COMPACT_ATOMS: atom_id res chain seq x y z
N ARG A 1 45.74 -13.92 -42.04
CA ARG A 1 46.49 -15.12 -41.64
C ARG A 1 47.74 -14.68 -40.90
N ASN A 2 47.69 -14.52 -39.59
CA ASN A 2 48.89 -14.28 -38.79
C ASN A 2 49.57 -15.64 -38.56
N LEU A 3 50.74 -15.81 -39.15
CA LEU A 3 51.64 -16.90 -38.83
C LEU A 3 52.16 -16.68 -37.41
N MET A 4 51.77 -17.55 -36.46
CA MET A 4 52.44 -17.63 -35.19
C MET A 4 53.86 -18.12 -35.38
N ALA A 5 54.83 -17.30 -35.01
CA ALA A 5 56.23 -17.72 -34.99
C ALA A 5 56.40 -18.79 -33.91
N PHE A 6 56.73 -20.02 -34.32
CA PHE A 6 57.01 -21.12 -33.41
C PHE A 6 58.49 -21.03 -32.95
N GLN A 7 58.71 -20.96 -31.67
CA GLN A 7 60.03 -20.88 -31.08
C GLN A 7 60.70 -22.25 -31.11
N VAL A 8 61.82 -22.35 -31.81
CA VAL A 8 62.53 -23.63 -32.09
C VAL A 8 63.66 -23.93 -31.09
N SER A 9 63.98 -23.04 -30.18
CA SER A 9 65.01 -23.22 -29.12
C SER A 9 64.58 -22.64 -27.78
N PRO A 10 65.13 -23.11 -26.64
CA PRO A 10 64.80 -22.54 -25.33
C PRO A 10 65.10 -21.04 -25.26
N GLY A 11 64.08 -20.25 -25.08
CA GLY A 11 64.19 -18.78 -24.94
C GLY A 11 62.95 -18.26 -24.26
N VAL A 12 63.00 -17.01 -23.75
CA VAL A 12 61.88 -16.34 -23.12
C VAL A 12 61.15 -15.56 -24.21
N LEU A 13 59.88 -15.95 -24.48
CA LEU A 13 59.01 -15.19 -25.35
C LEU A 13 58.36 -14.06 -24.51
N VAL A 14 58.83 -12.82 -24.66
CA VAL A 14 58.18 -11.68 -24.07
C VAL A 14 57.12 -11.18 -25.05
N GLN A 15 55.85 -11.37 -24.69
CA GLN A 15 54.71 -10.71 -25.38
C GLN A 15 54.30 -9.48 -24.59
N GLU A 16 54.55 -8.32 -25.14
CA GLU A 16 53.97 -7.08 -24.63
C GLU A 16 52.49 -7.05 -25.02
N LYS A 17 51.61 -7.18 -24.04
CA LYS A 17 50.17 -7.00 -24.19
C LYS A 17 49.82 -5.62 -23.80
N ASP A 18 49.61 -4.73 -24.76
CA ASP A 18 49.13 -3.39 -24.53
C ASP A 18 47.70 -3.46 -23.99
N LEU A 19 47.58 -3.31 -22.66
CA LEU A 19 46.30 -3.25 -21.96
C LEU A 19 45.68 -1.83 -21.93
N THR A 20 46.36 -0.83 -22.52
CA THR A 20 45.88 0.55 -22.55
C THR A 20 44.72 0.74 -23.55
N ARG A 21 44.38 -0.25 -24.37
CA ARG A 21 43.22 -0.24 -25.29
C ARG A 21 42.01 -1.02 -24.78
N ILE A 22 42.05 -1.54 -23.58
CA ILE A 22 40.82 -1.98 -22.92
C ILE A 22 40.25 -0.71 -22.28
N ILE A 23 39.58 0.10 -23.10
CA ILE A 23 38.56 0.99 -22.57
C ILE A 23 37.56 0.05 -21.95
N PRO A 24 37.36 0.02 -20.60
CA PRO A 24 36.23 -0.68 -20.04
C PRO A 24 35.03 -0.15 -20.84
N ALA A 25 34.21 -1.01 -21.41
CA ALA A 25 32.93 -0.62 -21.94
C ALA A 25 32.13 -0.13 -20.72
N VAL A 26 32.32 1.11 -20.34
CA VAL A 26 31.47 1.80 -19.38
C VAL A 26 30.11 1.72 -20.04
N SER A 27 29.17 1.06 -19.40
CA SER A 27 27.80 0.97 -19.88
C SER A 27 27.26 2.41 -19.91
N THR A 28 27.45 3.10 -21.04
CA THR A 28 26.92 4.45 -21.27
C THR A 28 25.41 4.46 -21.40
N SER A 29 24.76 3.35 -21.12
CA SER A 29 23.32 3.16 -21.30
C SER A 29 22.49 3.35 -20.03
N ILE A 30 23.10 3.63 -18.88
CA ILE A 30 22.36 3.86 -17.63
C ILE A 30 22.00 5.33 -17.54
N GLY A 31 20.69 5.59 -17.58
CA GLY A 31 20.13 6.94 -17.46
C GLY A 31 19.79 7.31 -16.01
N ALA A 32 19.82 8.59 -15.70
CA ALA A 32 19.32 9.19 -14.46
C ALA A 32 18.23 10.22 -14.78
N PHE A 33 17.12 10.15 -14.07
CA PHE A 33 16.02 11.10 -14.22
C PHE A 33 15.40 11.38 -12.85
N ALA A 34 15.15 12.64 -12.54
CA ALA A 34 14.34 13.02 -11.39
C ALA A 34 13.15 13.85 -11.86
N GLY A 35 11.94 13.48 -11.39
CA GLY A 35 10.71 14.13 -11.82
C GLY A 35 9.60 13.99 -10.79
N THR A 36 8.48 14.65 -11.08
CA THR A 36 7.26 14.58 -10.29
C THR A 36 6.42 13.39 -10.71
N PHE A 37 6.09 12.55 -9.74
CA PHE A 37 5.27 11.36 -9.95
C PHE A 37 4.17 11.28 -8.87
N LYS A 38 3.12 10.50 -9.14
CA LYS A 38 1.93 10.41 -8.28
C LYS A 38 2.11 9.50 -7.07
N GLN A 39 2.96 8.50 -7.18
CA GLN A 39 3.23 7.52 -6.14
C GLN A 39 4.69 7.08 -6.17
N GLY A 40 5.06 6.14 -5.33
CA GLY A 40 6.44 5.67 -5.21
C GLY A 40 7.24 6.39 -4.14
N PRO A 41 8.44 5.88 -3.82
CA PRO A 41 9.28 6.45 -2.78
C PRO A 41 9.79 7.84 -3.15
N LEU A 42 9.87 8.71 -2.14
CA LEU A 42 10.46 10.05 -2.24
C LEU A 42 11.94 9.98 -1.87
N ASP A 43 12.76 10.83 -2.49
CA ASP A 43 14.18 11.00 -2.15
C ASP A 43 15.04 9.71 -2.23
N GLU A 44 14.60 8.71 -2.96
CA GLU A 44 15.26 7.42 -3.12
C GLU A 44 15.55 7.14 -4.59
N VAL A 45 16.74 6.58 -4.87
CA VAL A 45 17.11 6.16 -6.23
C VAL A 45 16.52 4.78 -6.52
N VAL A 46 15.56 4.73 -7.43
CA VAL A 46 14.90 3.49 -7.85
C VAL A 46 15.39 3.06 -9.24
N SER A 47 15.70 1.79 -9.39
CA SER A 47 16.07 1.21 -10.68
C SER A 47 14.83 0.78 -11.44
N ILE A 48 14.67 1.25 -12.66
CA ILE A 48 13.53 0.95 -13.53
C ILE A 48 14.04 0.38 -14.85
N SER A 49 13.48 -0.75 -15.26
CA SER A 49 13.89 -1.49 -16.46
C SER A 49 12.89 -1.43 -17.61
N SER A 50 11.66 -1.01 -17.36
CA SER A 50 10.60 -0.94 -18.36
C SER A 50 9.56 0.14 -18.03
N GLU A 51 8.79 0.55 -19.04
CA GLU A 51 7.66 1.46 -18.84
C GLU A 51 6.60 0.85 -17.90
N GLN A 52 6.36 -0.46 -17.99
CA GLN A 52 5.42 -1.14 -17.11
C GLN A 52 5.85 -1.06 -15.63
N GLU A 53 7.14 -1.21 -15.35
CA GLU A 53 7.70 -1.05 -14.02
C GLU A 53 7.64 0.41 -13.56
N LEU A 54 7.87 1.38 -14.48
CA LEU A 54 7.69 2.80 -14.20
C LEU A 54 6.25 3.09 -13.75
N VAL A 55 5.25 2.58 -14.47
CA VAL A 55 3.83 2.74 -14.13
C VAL A 55 3.50 2.08 -12.79
N SER A 56 3.96 0.85 -12.55
CA SER A 56 3.66 0.14 -11.30
C SER A 56 4.30 0.79 -10.07
N THR A 57 5.46 1.41 -10.24
CA THR A 57 6.20 2.05 -9.14
C THR A 57 5.76 3.49 -8.90
N PHE A 58 5.62 4.28 -9.97
CA PHE A 58 5.44 5.73 -9.89
C PHE A 58 4.07 6.22 -10.35
N GLY A 59 3.19 5.29 -10.74
CA GLY A 59 1.82 5.60 -11.18
C GLY A 59 1.71 5.98 -12.65
N LYS A 60 0.46 6.09 -13.10
CA LYS A 60 0.13 6.52 -14.46
C LYS A 60 0.32 8.02 -14.62
N PRO A 61 0.66 8.51 -15.84
CA PRO A 61 0.73 9.93 -16.11
C PRO A 61 -0.66 10.58 -16.11
N ASP A 62 -0.70 11.84 -15.70
CA ASP A 62 -1.86 12.71 -15.85
C ASP A 62 -1.47 14.09 -16.42
N SER A 63 -2.40 15.03 -16.44
CA SER A 63 -2.16 16.39 -16.96
C SER A 63 -1.11 17.19 -16.18
N SER A 64 -0.73 16.76 -14.98
CA SER A 64 0.22 17.48 -14.11
C SER A 64 1.65 16.95 -14.19
N ASN A 65 1.86 15.71 -14.60
CA ASN A 65 3.17 15.05 -14.59
C ASN A 65 3.56 14.35 -15.92
N PHE A 66 2.75 14.51 -16.98
CA PHE A 66 2.98 13.79 -18.24
C PHE A 66 4.33 14.10 -18.87
N GLU A 67 4.84 15.32 -18.73
CA GLU A 67 6.14 15.71 -19.29
C GLU A 67 7.28 14.93 -18.63
N ASP A 68 7.26 14.81 -17.32
CA ASP A 68 8.24 14.04 -16.54
C ASP A 68 8.11 12.56 -16.83
N PHE A 69 6.86 12.04 -16.81
CA PHE A 69 6.61 10.62 -17.06
C PHE A 69 7.09 10.20 -18.45
N PHE A 70 6.73 10.94 -19.51
CA PHE A 70 7.13 10.58 -20.87
C PHE A 70 8.61 10.84 -21.13
N SER A 71 9.28 11.74 -20.40
CA SER A 71 10.74 11.87 -20.45
C SER A 71 11.43 10.58 -19.99
N ALA A 72 10.95 9.98 -18.88
CA ALA A 72 11.45 8.70 -18.40
C ALA A 72 11.04 7.53 -19.32
N ALA A 73 9.77 7.46 -19.73
CA ALA A 73 9.24 6.38 -20.56
C ALA A 73 9.91 6.33 -21.95
N ASN A 74 10.16 7.47 -22.58
CA ASN A 74 10.87 7.54 -23.86
C ASN A 74 12.29 7.00 -23.78
N PHE A 75 13.00 7.25 -22.67
CA PHE A 75 14.32 6.67 -22.46
C PHE A 75 14.25 5.13 -22.35
N LEU A 76 13.24 4.61 -21.67
CA LEU A 76 13.04 3.17 -21.48
C LEU A 76 12.71 2.42 -22.78
N GLN A 77 12.34 3.11 -23.85
CA GLN A 77 12.19 2.49 -25.17
C GLN A 77 13.53 2.10 -25.82
N TYR A 78 14.63 2.72 -25.37
CA TYR A 78 15.97 2.51 -25.92
C TYR A 78 16.94 1.85 -24.93
N SER A 79 16.62 1.86 -23.64
CA SER A 79 17.45 1.29 -22.59
C SER A 79 16.57 0.64 -21.50
N ASN A 80 17.06 -0.42 -20.89
CA ASN A 80 16.42 -1.10 -19.74
C ASN A 80 17.07 -0.73 -18.39
N ALA A 81 17.81 0.38 -18.34
CA ALA A 81 18.54 0.79 -17.14
C ALA A 81 18.35 2.29 -16.89
N LEU A 82 17.28 2.63 -16.16
CA LEU A 82 16.99 4.00 -15.74
C LEU A 82 17.00 4.07 -14.20
N ARG A 83 17.73 5.04 -13.66
CA ARG A 83 17.68 5.42 -12.24
C ARG A 83 16.69 6.57 -12.10
N VAL A 84 15.64 6.39 -11.33
CA VAL A 84 14.59 7.39 -11.16
C VAL A 84 14.54 7.84 -9.70
N VAL A 85 14.40 9.15 -9.49
CA VAL A 85 14.12 9.75 -8.18
C VAL A 85 12.82 10.54 -8.29
N ARG A 86 11.88 10.25 -7.39
CA ARG A 86 10.67 11.06 -7.23
C ARG A 86 11.01 12.30 -6.43
N VAL A 87 10.71 13.47 -7.00
CA VAL A 87 10.94 14.77 -6.36
C VAL A 87 9.98 14.93 -5.18
N GLN A 88 10.53 15.26 -4.01
CA GLN A 88 9.72 15.69 -2.87
C GLN A 88 9.37 17.17 -3.03
N ASN A 89 8.11 17.47 -3.34
CA ASN A 89 7.61 18.84 -3.41
C ASN A 89 7.04 19.29 -2.06
N SER A 90 6.65 20.56 -1.98
CA SER A 90 6.00 21.10 -0.78
C SER A 90 4.57 20.55 -0.64
N SER A 91 4.17 20.26 0.60
CA SER A 91 2.83 19.77 0.94
C SER A 91 2.48 18.38 0.39
N VAL A 92 3.45 17.61 -0.11
CA VAL A 92 3.24 16.19 -0.36
C VAL A 92 3.00 15.48 0.97
N SER A 93 2.01 14.59 1.04
CA SER A 93 1.68 13.84 2.25
C SER A 93 1.14 12.44 1.96
N ASN A 94 1.39 11.52 2.88
CA ASN A 94 0.73 10.21 2.88
C ASN A 94 -0.68 10.37 3.45
N ALA A 95 -1.63 9.62 2.90
CA ALA A 95 -2.94 9.47 3.53
C ALA A 95 -2.81 8.69 4.83
N THR A 96 -3.51 9.12 5.88
CA THR A 96 -3.47 8.51 7.21
C THR A 96 -4.88 8.30 7.76
N GLU A 97 -5.02 7.41 8.72
CA GLU A 97 -6.28 7.17 9.42
C GLU A 97 -6.79 8.43 10.15
N SER A 98 -5.90 9.17 10.81
CA SER A 98 -6.29 10.40 11.51
C SER A 98 -6.63 11.57 10.60
N GLY A 99 -6.29 11.50 9.31
CA GLY A 99 -6.40 12.61 8.37
C GLY A 99 -5.41 13.76 8.63
N SER A 100 -4.37 13.53 9.43
CA SER A 100 -3.30 14.50 9.65
C SER A 100 -2.32 14.50 8.49
N ALA A 101 -1.85 15.68 8.09
CA ALA A 101 -0.76 15.78 7.10
C ALA A 101 0.51 15.13 7.66
N PHE A 102 1.02 14.11 6.99
CA PHE A 102 2.13 13.31 7.44
C PHE A 102 2.98 12.82 6.25
N VAL A 103 4.28 12.76 6.39
CA VAL A 103 5.17 12.33 5.30
C VAL A 103 6.04 11.18 5.75
N ILE A 104 5.90 10.06 5.05
CA ILE A 104 6.84 8.93 5.05
C ILE A 104 7.48 8.91 3.68
N LYS A 105 8.78 9.23 3.61
CA LYS A 105 9.46 9.38 2.33
C LYS A 105 9.65 8.06 1.60
N ASN A 106 10.11 7.06 2.32
CA ASN A 106 10.43 5.72 1.80
C ASN A 106 10.52 4.71 2.95
N THR A 107 10.84 3.48 2.62
CA THR A 107 10.95 2.37 3.58
C THR A 107 12.02 2.61 4.64
N THR A 108 13.12 3.25 4.30
CA THR A 108 14.20 3.58 5.26
C THR A 108 13.73 4.63 6.27
N ASP A 109 13.03 5.66 5.80
CA ASP A 109 12.44 6.69 6.66
C ASP A 109 11.40 6.09 7.62
N TYR A 110 10.53 5.20 7.10
CA TYR A 110 9.57 4.46 7.94
C TYR A 110 10.28 3.65 9.03
N THR A 111 11.27 2.84 8.65
CA THR A 111 11.98 1.95 9.60
C THR A 111 12.70 2.72 10.69
N ASN A 112 13.29 3.86 10.35
CA ASN A 112 14.10 4.64 11.30
C ASN A 112 13.26 5.51 12.24
N ASN A 113 12.05 5.92 11.82
CA ASN A 113 11.32 6.98 12.53
C ASN A 113 9.91 6.57 12.99
N TYR A 114 9.29 5.51 12.43
CA TYR A 114 7.86 5.26 12.61
C TYR A 114 7.48 3.80 12.88
N ALA A 115 8.39 2.86 12.68
CA ALA A 115 8.11 1.42 12.83
C ALA A 115 7.87 0.99 14.28
N ASP A 116 8.08 1.87 15.25
CA ASP A 116 7.82 1.66 16.68
C ASP A 116 6.38 1.98 17.11
N GLY A 117 5.53 2.48 16.19
CA GLY A 117 4.15 2.82 16.49
C GLY A 117 3.95 4.15 17.22
N SER A 118 4.91 5.08 17.13
CA SER A 118 4.89 6.35 17.89
C SER A 118 4.29 7.53 17.13
N ALA A 119 3.84 7.36 15.90
CA ALA A 119 3.52 8.47 14.99
C ALA A 119 2.20 9.20 15.29
N SER A 120 1.30 8.67 16.11
CA SER A 120 0.00 9.30 16.48
C SER A 120 -0.90 9.69 15.30
N VAL A 121 -0.86 8.91 14.22
CA VAL A 121 -1.65 9.11 12.99
C VAL A 121 -2.73 8.04 12.79
N GLY A 122 -3.04 7.27 13.81
CA GLY A 122 -3.91 6.10 13.79
C GLY A 122 -3.12 4.81 13.52
N MET A 123 -3.82 3.72 13.26
CA MET A 123 -3.21 2.40 13.04
C MET A 123 -2.51 2.29 11.68
N TRP A 124 -2.96 3.05 10.70
CA TRP A 124 -2.60 2.87 9.30
C TRP A 124 -2.22 4.17 8.59
N ALA A 125 -1.26 4.07 7.69
CA ALA A 125 -0.93 5.10 6.72
C ALA A 125 -0.70 4.48 5.33
N ALA A 126 -0.98 5.24 4.27
CA ALA A 126 -0.61 4.83 2.91
C ALA A 126 0.91 4.70 2.78
N ARG A 127 1.37 3.66 2.08
CA ARG A 127 2.81 3.37 1.92
C ARG A 127 3.54 4.43 1.09
N THR A 128 2.84 5.07 0.18
CA THR A 128 3.40 6.14 -0.65
C THR A 128 2.66 7.44 -0.42
N ALA A 129 3.39 8.55 -0.41
CA ALA A 129 2.80 9.87 -0.36
C ALA A 129 2.09 10.20 -1.67
N GLY A 130 0.94 10.86 -1.59
CA GLY A 130 0.13 11.26 -2.74
C GLY A 130 -1.36 11.15 -2.48
N ALA A 131 -2.17 11.79 -3.33
CA ALA A 131 -3.63 11.75 -3.28
C ALA A 131 -4.18 10.33 -3.51
N PHE A 132 -3.44 9.48 -4.20
CA PHE A 132 -3.69 8.05 -4.40
C PHE A 132 -4.08 7.32 -3.11
N GLY A 133 -3.41 7.64 -1.98
CA GLY A 133 -3.69 7.01 -0.70
C GLY A 133 -5.09 7.28 -0.13
N ASN A 134 -5.79 8.30 -0.61
CA ASN A 134 -7.15 8.63 -0.15
C ASN A 134 -8.20 7.62 -0.63
N SER A 135 -7.90 6.83 -1.67
CA SER A 135 -8.77 5.74 -2.12
C SER A 135 -8.59 4.45 -1.31
N LEU A 136 -7.65 4.42 -0.38
CA LEU A 136 -7.42 3.24 0.45
C LEU A 136 -8.33 3.24 1.67
N SER A 137 -9.00 2.10 1.92
CA SER A 137 -9.60 1.82 3.21
C SER A 137 -9.11 0.48 3.76
N ILE A 138 -9.03 0.39 5.07
CA ILE A 138 -8.58 -0.80 5.78
C ILE A 138 -9.70 -1.30 6.67
N SER A 139 -10.07 -2.57 6.49
CA SER A 139 -11.01 -3.25 7.34
C SER A 139 -10.29 -4.33 8.13
N SER A 140 -10.28 -4.21 9.47
CA SER A 140 -9.66 -5.19 10.35
C SER A 140 -10.68 -5.84 11.27
N CYS A 141 -10.63 -7.17 11.32
CA CYS A 141 -11.47 -8.03 12.13
C CYS A 141 -10.61 -8.66 13.24
N PRO A 142 -10.64 -8.11 14.46
CA PRO A 142 -9.68 -8.47 15.52
C PRO A 142 -10.10 -9.66 16.37
N SER A 143 -11.29 -10.23 16.18
CA SER A 143 -11.80 -11.32 17.03
C SER A 143 -12.89 -12.14 16.33
N ALA A 144 -13.19 -13.31 16.90
CA ALA A 144 -14.31 -14.13 16.44
C ALA A 144 -15.66 -13.40 16.59
N THR A 145 -15.84 -12.63 17.66
CA THR A 145 -17.05 -11.81 17.88
C THR A 145 -17.17 -10.70 16.82
N ALA A 146 -16.05 -10.05 16.48
CA ALA A 146 -16.02 -9.07 15.39
C ALA A 146 -16.33 -9.71 14.03
N TYR A 147 -15.95 -10.96 13.82
CA TYR A 147 -16.20 -11.70 12.60
C TYR A 147 -17.68 -12.11 12.46
N GLU A 148 -18.27 -12.70 13.49
CA GLU A 148 -19.66 -13.16 13.51
C GLU A 148 -20.27 -13.09 14.90
N GLU A 149 -21.46 -12.56 15.01
CA GLU A 149 -22.34 -12.66 16.20
C GLU A 149 -23.68 -13.28 15.79
N THR A 150 -23.88 -14.52 16.19
CA THR A 150 -25.10 -15.29 15.83
C THR A 150 -26.38 -14.67 16.39
N ASN A 151 -26.33 -14.10 17.57
CA ASN A 151 -27.46 -13.49 18.29
C ASN A 151 -27.15 -12.02 18.61
N LYS A 152 -26.87 -11.22 17.58
CA LYS A 152 -26.50 -9.81 17.74
C LYS A 152 -27.62 -8.98 18.38
N THR A 153 -28.82 -9.16 17.87
CA THR A 153 -30.04 -8.46 18.30
C THR A 153 -31.28 -9.28 17.91
N THR A 154 -32.46 -8.76 18.19
CA THR A 154 -33.73 -9.34 17.74
C THR A 154 -34.52 -8.38 16.93
N LEU A 155 -35.30 -8.89 15.98
CA LEU A 155 -36.26 -8.11 15.21
C LEU A 155 -37.36 -7.58 16.15
N ALA A 156 -37.58 -6.27 16.12
CA ALA A 156 -38.61 -5.59 16.95
C ALA A 156 -39.88 -5.28 16.16
N ASP A 157 -39.82 -5.30 14.82
CA ASP A 157 -40.97 -5.07 13.96
C ASP A 157 -42.00 -6.19 14.05
N ALA A 158 -43.26 -5.79 14.22
CA ALA A 158 -44.39 -6.74 14.35
C ALA A 158 -44.96 -7.20 13.00
N ALA A 159 -44.68 -6.46 11.92
CA ALA A 159 -45.28 -6.72 10.61
C ALA A 159 -44.33 -6.36 9.49
N MET A 160 -43.46 -7.30 9.13
CA MET A 160 -42.56 -7.17 7.97
C MET A 160 -43.19 -7.81 6.75
N ALA A 161 -42.89 -7.24 5.58
CA ALA A 161 -43.36 -7.74 4.30
C ALA A 161 -42.17 -8.01 3.34
N VAL A 162 -42.44 -8.89 2.38
CA VAL A 162 -41.49 -9.07 1.26
C VAL A 162 -41.32 -7.75 0.53
N GLY A 163 -40.09 -7.37 0.25
CA GLY A 163 -39.76 -6.10 -0.40
C GLY A 163 -39.42 -4.95 0.57
N ASP A 164 -39.64 -5.08 1.89
CA ASP A 164 -39.24 -4.08 2.84
C ASP A 164 -37.71 -3.92 2.83
N THR A 165 -37.24 -2.67 2.89
CA THR A 165 -35.80 -2.33 2.83
C THR A 165 -35.26 -1.79 4.16
N VAL A 166 -36.15 -1.65 5.16
CA VAL A 166 -35.82 -1.21 6.52
C VAL A 166 -36.43 -2.15 7.52
N VAL A 167 -35.68 -2.51 8.54
CA VAL A 167 -36.18 -3.26 9.71
C VAL A 167 -35.83 -2.53 10.99
N THR A 168 -36.73 -2.56 11.96
CA THR A 168 -36.44 -2.10 13.34
C THR A 168 -36.01 -3.28 14.18
N VAL A 169 -34.87 -3.16 14.85
CA VAL A 169 -34.30 -4.16 15.79
C VAL A 169 -34.33 -3.64 17.21
N SER A 170 -34.23 -4.55 18.20
CA SER A 170 -34.21 -4.18 19.62
C SER A 170 -32.98 -3.32 19.97
N SER A 171 -31.86 -3.50 19.27
CA SER A 171 -30.68 -2.66 19.37
C SER A 171 -29.87 -2.71 18.06
N GLY A 172 -29.62 -1.55 17.46
CA GLY A 172 -28.71 -1.40 16.32
C GLY A 172 -27.24 -1.24 16.73
N ASN A 173 -26.94 -1.20 18.00
CA ASN A 173 -25.57 -0.99 18.49
C ASN A 173 -24.60 -2.09 18.03
N GLY A 174 -23.47 -1.67 17.48
CA GLY A 174 -22.43 -2.57 16.96
C GLY A 174 -22.81 -3.25 15.64
N ILE A 175 -23.81 -2.75 14.92
CA ILE A 175 -24.08 -3.03 13.51
C ILE A 175 -23.70 -1.78 12.71
N SER A 176 -22.97 -1.96 11.64
CA SER A 176 -22.43 -0.87 10.84
C SER A 176 -22.75 -1.04 9.34
N ALA A 177 -22.66 0.05 8.60
CA ALA A 177 -22.78 -0.01 7.14
C ALA A 177 -21.74 -0.98 6.56
N GLY A 178 -22.19 -1.83 5.63
CA GLY A 178 -21.41 -2.89 5.04
C GLY A 178 -21.50 -4.25 5.74
N ASP A 179 -21.88 -4.32 7.01
CA ASP A 179 -22.11 -5.61 7.68
C ASP A 179 -23.15 -6.45 6.95
N ILE A 180 -23.01 -7.75 7.06
CA ILE A 180 -23.98 -8.71 6.53
C ILE A 180 -24.88 -9.19 7.66
N ILE A 181 -26.19 -9.07 7.48
CA ILE A 181 -27.18 -9.55 8.44
C ILE A 181 -28.02 -10.68 7.85
N ASN A 182 -28.53 -11.54 8.73
CA ASN A 182 -29.42 -12.63 8.41
C ASN A 182 -30.42 -12.83 9.56
N PHE A 183 -31.64 -13.18 9.24
CA PHE A 183 -32.70 -13.45 10.23
C PHE A 183 -32.80 -14.95 10.51
N ALA A 184 -32.94 -15.32 11.78
CA ALA A 184 -33.06 -16.73 12.16
C ALA A 184 -34.25 -17.40 11.44
N GLY A 185 -33.97 -18.56 10.82
CA GLY A 185 -34.93 -19.29 10.03
C GLY A 185 -34.91 -18.91 8.53
N SER A 186 -34.16 -17.90 8.13
CA SER A 186 -33.98 -17.49 6.73
C SER A 186 -32.61 -17.93 6.22
N GLU A 187 -32.55 -18.31 4.95
CA GLU A 187 -31.28 -18.57 4.23
C GLU A 187 -30.73 -17.32 3.56
N TYR A 188 -31.51 -16.25 3.49
CA TYR A 188 -31.15 -15.03 2.78
C TYR A 188 -30.28 -14.12 3.64
N GLU A 189 -29.33 -13.48 2.99
CA GLU A 189 -28.41 -12.51 3.61
C GLU A 189 -28.63 -11.11 3.01
N TYR A 190 -28.43 -10.10 3.83
CA TYR A 190 -28.64 -8.70 3.47
C TYR A 190 -27.43 -7.87 3.89
N ARG A 191 -27.05 -6.91 3.04
CA ARG A 191 -25.98 -5.96 3.34
C ARG A 191 -26.59 -4.70 3.92
N VAL A 192 -26.09 -4.30 5.08
CA VAL A 192 -26.47 -3.07 5.76
C VAL A 192 -25.98 -1.87 4.98
N ILE A 193 -26.87 -0.93 4.68
CA ILE A 193 -26.53 0.36 4.04
C ILE A 193 -26.34 1.43 5.11
N SER A 194 -27.24 1.49 6.09
CA SER A 194 -27.16 2.43 7.19
C SER A 194 -27.88 1.92 8.43
N VAL A 195 -27.51 2.46 9.57
CA VAL A 195 -28.17 2.21 10.86
C VAL A 195 -28.55 3.54 11.48
N ALA A 196 -29.84 3.76 11.73
CA ALA A 196 -30.36 4.94 12.41
C ALA A 196 -30.97 4.51 13.75
N THR A 197 -30.20 4.56 14.81
CA THR A 197 -30.52 4.04 16.14
C THR A 197 -30.84 2.54 16.09
N ASN A 198 -32.08 2.15 15.86
CA ASN A 198 -32.51 0.75 15.78
C ASN A 198 -33.05 0.38 14.40
N ASP A 199 -33.15 1.33 13.48
CA ASP A 199 -33.63 1.08 12.13
C ASP A 199 -32.45 0.77 11.22
N ILE A 200 -32.43 -0.44 10.66
CA ILE A 200 -31.41 -0.94 9.75
C ILE A 200 -31.97 -0.85 8.34
N THR A 201 -31.38 -0.01 7.51
CA THR A 201 -31.62 0.02 6.07
C THR A 201 -30.66 -0.93 5.40
N PHE A 202 -31.15 -1.78 4.51
CA PHE A 202 -30.34 -2.81 3.87
C PHE A 202 -30.76 -3.07 2.42
N VAL A 203 -29.90 -3.78 1.70
CA VAL A 203 -30.14 -4.35 0.37
C VAL A 203 -29.88 -5.84 0.42
N ARG A 204 -30.34 -6.59 -0.58
CA ARG A 204 -29.97 -7.99 -0.76
C ARG A 204 -28.45 -8.11 -0.95
N LYS A 205 -27.86 -9.15 -0.39
CA LYS A 205 -26.40 -9.35 -0.48
C LYS A 205 -25.91 -9.53 -1.91
N GLU A 206 -26.71 -10.14 -2.78
CA GLU A 206 -26.43 -10.36 -4.18
C GLU A 206 -26.43 -9.09 -5.04
N GLU A 207 -27.01 -7.98 -4.52
CA GLU A 207 -26.96 -6.69 -5.19
C GLU A 207 -25.54 -6.10 -5.19
N PRO A 208 -25.19 -5.30 -6.22
CA PRO A 208 -23.87 -4.64 -6.24
C PRO A 208 -23.60 -3.86 -4.97
N GLN A 209 -22.35 -3.83 -4.54
CA GLN A 209 -21.92 -3.23 -3.28
C GLN A 209 -22.38 -1.78 -3.08
N TYR A 210 -22.56 -1.03 -4.15
CA TYR A 210 -22.97 0.38 -4.13
C TYR A 210 -24.45 0.60 -4.49
N TYR A 211 -25.24 -0.45 -4.45
CA TYR A 211 -26.69 -0.32 -4.57
C TYR A 211 -27.25 0.46 -3.37
N THR A 212 -28.22 1.32 -3.64
CA THR A 212 -28.96 2.04 -2.60
C THR A 212 -30.26 1.30 -2.28
N ALA A 213 -30.83 1.54 -1.09
CA ALA A 213 -32.08 0.91 -0.69
C ALA A 213 -33.25 1.23 -1.65
N SER A 214 -33.20 2.37 -2.34
CA SER A 214 -34.20 2.72 -3.37
C SER A 214 -34.13 1.87 -4.62
N ASP A 215 -32.98 1.25 -4.88
CA ASP A 215 -32.73 0.44 -6.09
C ASP A 215 -32.90 -1.06 -5.83
N SER A 216 -33.12 -1.47 -4.57
CA SER A 216 -33.22 -2.87 -4.16
C SER A 216 -34.66 -3.35 -4.07
N SER A 217 -34.84 -4.66 -4.16
CA SER A 217 -36.12 -5.32 -3.95
C SER A 217 -36.39 -5.69 -2.47
N GLY A 218 -35.50 -5.36 -1.54
CA GLY A 218 -35.65 -5.57 -0.12
C GLY A 218 -35.76 -7.05 0.30
N LEU A 219 -36.49 -7.33 1.36
CA LEU A 219 -36.64 -8.68 1.93
C LEU A 219 -37.14 -9.71 0.88
N HIS A 220 -36.48 -10.87 0.85
CA HIS A 220 -36.95 -12.02 0.06
C HIS A 220 -38.16 -12.70 0.69
N GLU A 221 -38.21 -12.70 2.02
CA GLU A 221 -39.28 -13.29 2.81
C GLU A 221 -39.49 -12.47 4.10
N ALA A 222 -40.69 -12.50 4.65
CA ALA A 222 -41.00 -11.80 5.88
C ALA A 222 -40.47 -12.57 7.08
N PRO A 223 -39.48 -12.05 7.82
CA PRO A 223 -38.99 -12.72 9.02
C PRO A 223 -40.04 -12.65 10.15
N THR A 224 -39.98 -13.62 11.06
CA THR A 224 -40.89 -13.67 12.21
C THR A 224 -40.54 -12.59 13.22
N ASN A 225 -41.53 -11.92 13.81
CA ASN A 225 -41.28 -10.98 14.91
C ASN A 225 -40.50 -11.65 16.04
N GLY A 226 -39.51 -10.97 16.59
CA GLY A 226 -38.59 -11.51 17.57
C GLY A 226 -37.51 -12.45 17.03
N ALA A 227 -37.43 -12.65 15.72
CA ALA A 227 -36.35 -13.42 15.13
C ALA A 227 -34.98 -12.89 15.53
N GLN A 228 -34.07 -13.78 15.88
CA GLN A 228 -32.66 -13.42 16.13
C GLN A 228 -32.02 -12.90 14.86
N VAL A 229 -31.26 -11.83 14.99
CA VAL A 229 -30.48 -11.23 13.88
C VAL A 229 -29.02 -11.60 14.08
N ARG A 230 -28.47 -12.34 13.12
CA ARG A 230 -27.04 -12.63 13.05
C ARG A 230 -26.35 -11.48 12.29
N ARG A 231 -25.19 -11.07 12.76
CA ARG A 231 -24.32 -10.12 12.08
C ARG A 231 -23.00 -10.80 11.73
N ARG A 232 -22.51 -10.57 10.51
CA ARG A 232 -21.19 -10.96 10.04
C ARG A 232 -20.42 -9.75 9.51
N TRP A 233 -19.13 -9.83 9.66
CA TRP A 233 -18.21 -8.88 9.04
C TRP A 233 -18.35 -8.87 7.52
N ARG A 234 -18.32 -7.69 6.91
CA ARG A 234 -18.49 -7.49 5.46
C ARG A 234 -17.62 -8.41 4.59
N TYR A 235 -16.38 -8.66 5.03
CA TYR A 235 -15.37 -9.42 4.28
C TYR A 235 -15.20 -10.85 4.79
N TYR A 236 -16.14 -11.38 5.53
CA TYR A 236 -16.03 -12.71 6.14
C TYR A 236 -15.77 -13.83 5.12
N GLU A 237 -16.29 -13.73 3.90
CA GLU A 237 -16.12 -14.72 2.82
C GLU A 237 -14.70 -14.77 2.24
N LEU A 238 -13.87 -13.76 2.50
CA LEU A 238 -12.47 -13.75 2.06
C LEU A 238 -11.57 -14.65 2.89
N PHE A 239 -12.04 -15.12 4.04
CA PHE A 239 -11.26 -15.82 5.05
C PHE A 239 -11.90 -17.15 5.41
N ASP A 240 -11.09 -18.21 5.55
CA ASP A 240 -11.58 -19.57 5.78
C ASP A 240 -12.23 -19.75 7.13
N LYS A 241 -11.86 -18.97 8.15
CA LYS A 241 -12.36 -19.08 9.52
C LYS A 241 -12.30 -17.71 10.23
N ALA A 242 -13.04 -17.60 11.34
CA ALA A 242 -12.90 -16.45 12.22
C ALA A 242 -11.49 -16.40 12.87
N PRO A 243 -10.95 -15.20 13.16
CA PRO A 243 -9.70 -15.07 13.90
C PRO A 243 -9.90 -15.52 15.35
N GLY A 244 -8.90 -16.19 15.92
CA GLY A 244 -8.98 -16.74 17.26
C GLY A 244 -7.62 -16.82 17.95
N THR A 245 -7.23 -18.00 18.35
CA THR A 245 -5.93 -18.25 18.98
C THR A 245 -5.05 -19.08 18.03
N SER A 246 -3.90 -18.54 17.69
CA SER A 246 -2.94 -19.25 16.85
C SER A 246 -2.33 -20.46 17.57
N PRO A 247 -1.89 -21.50 16.85
CA PRO A 247 -1.15 -22.62 17.44
C PRO A 247 0.11 -22.15 18.18
N TYR A 248 0.74 -21.07 17.70
CA TYR A 248 1.93 -20.50 18.34
C TYR A 248 1.64 -19.94 19.72
N ALA A 249 0.59 -19.12 19.85
CA ALA A 249 0.17 -18.53 21.11
C ALA A 249 -0.37 -19.60 22.06
N SER A 250 -1.23 -20.51 21.57
CA SER A 250 -1.79 -21.60 22.37
C SER A 250 -0.72 -22.49 23.02
N ALA A 251 0.33 -22.85 22.28
CA ALA A 251 1.46 -23.63 22.79
C ALA A 251 2.26 -22.91 23.90
N ARG A 252 2.06 -21.60 24.07
CA ARG A 252 2.72 -20.74 25.07
C ARG A 252 1.78 -20.24 26.16
N GLY A 253 0.55 -20.76 26.20
CA GLY A 253 -0.48 -20.34 27.17
C GLY A 253 -1.08 -18.97 26.87
N GLY A 254 -0.88 -18.45 25.65
CA GLY A 254 -1.52 -17.24 25.15
C GLY A 254 -2.87 -17.52 24.48
N SER A 255 -3.65 -16.46 24.23
CA SER A 255 -4.97 -16.58 23.57
C SER A 255 -5.40 -15.31 22.86
N ASN A 256 -6.31 -15.46 21.88
CA ASN A 256 -6.96 -14.37 21.11
C ASN A 256 -5.99 -13.48 20.32
N ASP A 257 -4.92 -14.06 19.83
CA ASP A 257 -3.86 -13.31 19.15
C ASP A 257 -4.11 -13.07 17.65
N GLU A 258 -5.00 -13.83 17.00
CA GLU A 258 -5.23 -13.68 15.55
C GLU A 258 -6.08 -12.45 15.21
N ILE A 259 -5.81 -11.87 14.04
CA ILE A 259 -6.55 -10.76 13.39
C ILE A 259 -6.59 -10.99 11.88
N HIS A 260 -7.69 -10.61 11.24
CA HIS A 260 -7.80 -10.52 9.78
C HIS A 260 -7.77 -9.06 9.35
N ILE A 261 -7.10 -8.78 8.23
CA ILE A 261 -6.99 -7.44 7.68
C ILE A 261 -7.26 -7.52 6.17
N ALA A 262 -8.12 -6.64 5.67
CA ALA A 262 -8.36 -6.44 4.25
C ALA A 262 -8.01 -4.98 3.89
N VAL A 263 -7.32 -4.78 2.77
CA VAL A 263 -7.01 -3.47 2.19
C VAL A 263 -7.85 -3.31 0.93
N ILE A 264 -8.56 -2.22 0.82
CA ILE A 264 -9.61 -2.00 -0.17
C ILE A 264 -9.34 -0.72 -0.96
N ASP A 265 -9.59 -0.76 -2.27
CA ASP A 265 -9.70 0.41 -3.14
C ASP A 265 -11.11 0.99 -3.00
N GLU A 266 -11.32 1.90 -2.04
CA GLU A 266 -12.65 2.38 -1.67
C GLU A 266 -13.34 3.14 -2.81
N ASP A 267 -12.61 4.00 -3.48
CA ASP A 267 -13.13 4.86 -4.55
C ASP A 267 -12.90 4.33 -5.97
N GLY A 268 -12.05 3.30 -6.11
CA GLY A 268 -11.71 2.71 -7.40
C GLY A 268 -10.61 3.46 -8.16
N ASP A 269 -9.89 4.36 -7.52
CA ASP A 269 -8.83 5.15 -8.17
C ASP A 269 -7.59 4.31 -8.53
N ILE A 270 -7.44 3.17 -7.89
CA ILE A 270 -6.29 2.26 -8.08
C ILE A 270 -6.58 1.23 -9.16
N THR A 271 -7.71 0.51 -9.02
CA THR A 271 -8.08 -0.61 -9.89
C THR A 271 -9.07 -0.21 -10.99
N GLY A 272 -9.80 0.88 -10.82
CA GLY A 272 -10.95 1.26 -11.63
C GLY A 272 -12.27 0.71 -11.13
N THR A 273 -12.27 -0.08 -10.06
CA THR A 273 -13.46 -0.70 -9.48
C THR A 273 -13.58 -0.33 -8.00
N LYS A 274 -14.66 0.38 -7.65
CA LYS A 274 -14.95 0.74 -6.26
C LYS A 274 -15.11 -0.49 -5.38
N GLY A 275 -14.41 -0.49 -4.21
CA GLY A 275 -14.51 -1.53 -3.22
C GLY A 275 -13.77 -2.82 -3.57
N GLU A 276 -12.92 -2.80 -4.58
CA GLU A 276 -12.06 -3.92 -4.90
C GLU A 276 -11.09 -4.21 -3.76
N VAL A 277 -10.93 -5.48 -3.41
CA VAL A 277 -9.99 -5.90 -2.37
C VAL A 277 -8.59 -6.02 -2.99
N LEU A 278 -7.69 -5.16 -2.54
CA LEU A 278 -6.30 -5.11 -3.02
C LEU A 278 -5.43 -6.18 -2.36
N GLU A 279 -5.55 -6.32 -1.04
CA GLU A 279 -4.75 -7.25 -0.23
C GLU A 279 -5.58 -7.82 0.91
N LYS A 280 -5.29 -9.06 1.30
CA LYS A 280 -5.82 -9.68 2.51
C LYS A 280 -4.70 -10.31 3.33
N PHE A 281 -4.80 -10.19 4.64
CA PHE A 281 -3.88 -10.80 5.60
C PHE A 281 -4.70 -11.66 6.55
N GLU A 282 -4.58 -12.98 6.41
CA GLU A 282 -5.37 -13.95 7.16
C GLU A 282 -4.62 -14.42 8.39
N ALA A 283 -5.30 -14.43 9.54
CA ALA A 283 -4.81 -14.98 10.80
C ALA A 283 -3.39 -14.52 11.16
N VAL A 284 -3.08 -13.24 10.91
CA VAL A 284 -1.85 -12.62 11.40
C VAL A 284 -1.99 -12.35 12.89
N SER A 285 -0.88 -12.36 13.62
CA SER A 285 -0.89 -12.36 15.08
C SER A 285 -0.63 -10.97 15.67
N LYS A 286 -1.32 -10.64 16.76
CA LYS A 286 -1.06 -9.47 17.62
C LYS A 286 0.19 -9.66 18.48
N ALA A 287 0.70 -10.91 18.60
CA ALA A 287 1.89 -11.22 19.39
C ALA A 287 3.17 -10.91 18.61
N SER A 288 4.05 -10.11 19.19
CA SER A 288 5.28 -9.64 18.55
C SER A 288 6.30 -10.75 18.22
N ASP A 289 6.27 -11.86 18.94
CA ASP A 289 7.14 -13.01 18.74
C ASP A 289 6.50 -14.14 17.90
N ALA A 290 5.28 -13.93 17.39
CA ALA A 290 4.51 -14.95 16.71
C ALA A 290 5.19 -15.46 15.43
N LYS A 291 5.03 -16.77 15.20
CA LYS A 291 5.50 -17.45 14.00
C LYS A 291 4.38 -18.31 13.40
N ASN A 292 4.35 -18.40 12.08
CA ASN A 292 3.46 -19.32 11.37
C ASN A 292 4.00 -20.77 11.43
N SER A 293 3.26 -21.70 10.82
CA SER A 293 3.62 -23.13 10.77
C SER A 293 4.97 -23.42 10.08
N GLN A 294 5.43 -22.51 9.23
CA GLN A 294 6.72 -22.61 8.52
C GLN A 294 7.87 -21.97 9.31
N GLY A 295 7.61 -21.39 10.49
CA GLY A 295 8.61 -20.71 11.32
C GLY A 295 8.89 -19.27 10.92
N SER A 296 8.20 -18.72 9.93
CA SER A 296 8.32 -17.31 9.54
C SER A 296 7.56 -16.41 10.50
N VAL A 297 7.99 -15.15 10.64
CA VAL A 297 7.32 -14.15 11.48
C VAL A 297 5.87 -13.99 11.03
N ASN A 298 4.95 -14.01 12.01
CA ASN A 298 3.51 -13.81 11.79
C ASN A 298 2.95 -12.62 12.59
N TYR A 299 3.79 -11.80 13.17
CA TYR A 299 3.38 -10.56 13.82
C TYR A 299 2.80 -9.59 12.77
N TYR A 300 1.58 -9.10 12.99
CA TYR A 300 0.85 -8.38 11.96
C TYR A 300 1.55 -7.11 11.45
N SER A 301 2.23 -6.35 12.33
CA SER A 301 3.04 -5.19 11.93
C SER A 301 4.16 -5.58 10.96
N ASP A 302 4.92 -6.65 11.29
CA ASP A 302 6.01 -7.16 10.46
C ASP A 302 5.50 -7.74 9.12
N VAL A 303 4.35 -8.43 9.16
CA VAL A 303 3.74 -9.00 7.95
C VAL A 303 3.31 -7.88 7.00
N ILE A 304 2.63 -6.85 7.51
CA ILE A 304 2.25 -5.66 6.74
C ILE A 304 3.49 -4.96 6.16
N TYR A 305 4.51 -4.72 6.98
CA TYR A 305 5.75 -4.08 6.52
C TYR A 305 6.39 -4.81 5.34
N LYS A 306 6.44 -6.15 5.41
CA LYS A 306 7.12 -7.00 4.40
C LYS A 306 6.29 -7.28 3.16
N SER A 307 4.97 -7.35 3.30
CA SER A 307 4.10 -7.94 2.27
C SER A 307 3.10 -6.96 1.68
N SER A 308 2.76 -5.86 2.36
CA SER A 308 1.84 -4.87 1.81
C SER A 308 2.54 -3.95 0.81
N ASN A 309 1.88 -3.70 -0.32
CA ASN A 309 2.30 -2.69 -1.30
C ASN A 309 1.62 -1.34 -1.07
N TYR A 310 0.58 -1.30 -0.21
CA TYR A 310 -0.32 -0.15 -0.11
C TYR A 310 -0.25 0.57 1.22
N ILE A 311 0.02 -0.15 2.33
CA ILE A 311 -0.06 0.44 3.68
C ILE A 311 1.17 0.17 4.54
N TYR A 312 1.38 1.05 5.50
CA TYR A 312 2.23 0.85 6.68
C TYR A 312 1.36 0.72 7.93
N TRP A 313 1.82 -0.12 8.85
CA TRP A 313 1.35 -0.12 10.23
C TRP A 313 1.97 1.05 10.99
N MET A 314 1.14 1.81 11.74
CA MET A 314 1.58 3.02 12.44
C MET A 314 1.35 2.96 13.95
N ASP A 315 0.39 2.17 14.43
CA ASP A 315 0.10 1.98 15.85
C ASP A 315 -0.84 0.77 16.07
N HIS A 316 -1.00 0.40 17.33
CA HIS A 316 -1.98 -0.59 17.74
C HIS A 316 -3.39 0.01 17.83
N ASN A 317 -4.40 -0.87 17.76
CA ASN A 317 -5.77 -0.47 18.05
C ASN A 317 -5.86 0.05 19.50
N PRO A 318 -6.37 1.27 19.72
CA PRO A 318 -6.42 1.88 21.05
C PRO A 318 -7.31 1.09 22.04
N SER A 319 -8.22 0.27 21.53
CA SER A 319 -9.03 -0.64 22.36
C SER A 319 -8.36 -2.01 22.59
N GLY A 320 -7.19 -2.24 21.99
CA GLY A 320 -6.47 -3.51 21.99
C GLY A 320 -5.37 -3.59 23.05
N SER A 321 -5.70 -3.90 24.31
CA SER A 321 -4.67 -4.13 25.32
C SER A 321 -3.81 -5.35 24.99
N ASN A 322 -2.54 -5.29 25.35
CA ASN A 322 -1.50 -6.30 25.14
C ASN A 322 -1.07 -6.54 23.68
N TRP A 323 -1.66 -5.83 22.70
CA TRP A 323 -1.19 -5.94 21.33
C TRP A 323 0.30 -5.54 21.25
N GLY A 324 1.11 -6.31 20.54
CA GLY A 324 2.57 -6.13 20.51
C GLY A 324 3.33 -6.81 21.65
N SER A 325 2.66 -7.37 22.65
CA SER A 325 3.32 -8.19 23.68
C SER A 325 3.74 -9.56 23.14
N ALA A 326 4.66 -10.25 23.83
CA ALA A 326 4.99 -11.64 23.50
C ALA A 326 3.82 -12.58 23.81
N ALA A 327 3.71 -13.70 23.09
CA ALA A 327 2.60 -14.65 23.22
C ALA A 327 2.56 -15.39 24.58
N ALA A 328 3.71 -15.53 25.26
CA ALA A 328 3.81 -16.36 26.46
C ALA A 328 2.91 -15.89 27.60
N GLY A 329 1.86 -16.67 27.93
CA GLY A 329 0.93 -16.38 28.99
C GLY A 329 0.04 -15.15 28.77
N THR A 330 0.03 -14.58 27.55
CA THR A 330 -0.68 -13.34 27.24
C THR A 330 -2.05 -13.62 26.65
N THR A 331 -3.10 -13.08 27.29
CA THR A 331 -4.43 -12.97 26.69
C THR A 331 -4.53 -11.60 26.00
N PHE A 332 -4.65 -11.61 24.68
CA PHE A 332 -4.86 -10.39 23.90
C PHE A 332 -6.32 -9.95 24.00
N THR A 333 -6.55 -8.64 24.11
CA THR A 333 -7.91 -8.12 24.22
C THR A 333 -8.75 -8.54 23.03
N ASP A 334 -9.90 -9.12 23.32
CA ASP A 334 -10.91 -9.48 22.32
C ASP A 334 -11.73 -8.24 21.97
N VAL A 335 -11.23 -7.46 21.02
CA VAL A 335 -11.96 -6.29 20.51
C VAL A 335 -13.11 -6.79 19.66
N THR A 336 -14.34 -6.54 20.12
CA THR A 336 -15.56 -7.12 19.54
C THR A 336 -16.10 -6.37 18.33
N ALA A 337 -15.57 -5.18 18.05
CA ALA A 337 -15.94 -4.37 16.90
C ALA A 337 -14.92 -4.49 15.76
N VAL A 338 -15.43 -4.54 14.55
CA VAL A 338 -14.61 -4.37 13.33
C VAL A 338 -14.12 -2.92 13.26
N SER A 339 -12.88 -2.72 12.86
CA SER A 339 -12.38 -1.39 12.50
C SER A 339 -12.42 -1.23 10.99
N ASN A 340 -13.21 -0.27 10.50
CA ASN A 340 -13.25 0.15 9.11
C ASN A 340 -12.75 1.58 9.04
N VAL A 341 -11.64 1.80 8.36
CA VAL A 341 -10.94 3.08 8.32
C VAL A 341 -10.64 3.47 6.88
N SER A 342 -11.11 4.65 6.46
CA SER A 342 -10.70 5.27 5.20
C SER A 342 -9.50 6.18 5.47
N LEU A 343 -8.44 6.05 4.67
CA LEU A 343 -7.28 6.93 4.78
C LEU A 343 -7.60 8.29 4.13
N GLN A 344 -7.04 9.34 4.70
CA GLN A 344 -7.38 10.73 4.32
C GLN A 344 -6.14 11.62 4.30
N SER A 345 -6.28 12.80 3.66
CA SER A 345 -5.26 13.86 3.62
C SER A 345 -3.96 13.49 2.90
N GLY A 346 -3.99 12.44 2.07
CA GLY A 346 -2.94 12.20 1.09
C GLY A 346 -2.94 13.33 0.04
N SER A 347 -1.76 13.84 -0.30
CA SER A 347 -1.60 14.96 -1.22
C SER A 347 -0.41 14.76 -2.15
N ASP A 348 -0.60 15.05 -3.43
CA ASP A 348 0.49 15.11 -4.41
C ASP A 348 1.38 16.36 -4.21
N GLY A 349 0.96 17.26 -3.34
CA GLY A 349 1.66 18.51 -3.05
C GLY A 349 1.49 19.57 -4.15
N THR A 350 2.40 20.53 -4.15
CA THR A 350 2.42 21.64 -5.12
C THR A 350 3.39 21.35 -6.27
N THR A 351 3.40 22.20 -7.29
CA THR A 351 4.43 22.14 -8.35
C THR A 351 5.83 22.22 -7.71
N ALA A 352 6.71 21.31 -8.11
CA ALA A 352 8.07 21.28 -7.60
C ALA A 352 8.85 22.54 -8.02
N THR A 353 9.56 23.14 -7.10
CA THR A 353 10.48 24.25 -7.37
C THR A 353 11.78 23.73 -7.99
N THR A 354 12.50 24.57 -8.74
CA THR A 354 13.84 24.22 -9.28
C THR A 354 14.82 23.75 -8.19
N GLY A 355 14.70 24.29 -6.96
CA GLY A 355 15.50 23.85 -5.82
C GLY A 355 15.17 22.42 -5.36
N GLN A 356 13.90 22.06 -5.32
CA GLN A 356 13.46 20.70 -4.98
C GLN A 356 13.89 19.68 -6.05
N VAL A 357 13.75 20.04 -7.33
CA VAL A 357 14.23 19.22 -8.45
C VAL A 357 15.75 19.03 -8.34
N LYS A 358 16.51 20.12 -8.05
CA LYS A 358 17.96 20.02 -7.80
C LYS A 358 18.29 19.02 -6.70
N THR A 359 17.60 19.10 -5.56
CA THR A 359 17.82 18.16 -4.42
C THR A 359 17.61 16.71 -4.82
N ALA A 360 16.62 16.44 -5.68
CA ALA A 360 16.39 15.10 -6.19
C ALA A 360 17.52 14.62 -7.12
N TYR A 361 18.01 15.48 -8.01
CA TYR A 361 19.15 15.15 -8.88
C TYR A 361 20.48 15.02 -8.10
N GLU A 362 20.63 15.68 -6.95
CA GLU A 362 21.80 15.52 -6.08
C GLU A 362 21.96 14.09 -5.53
N LYS A 363 20.89 13.27 -5.56
CA LYS A 363 20.98 11.82 -5.25
C LYS A 363 21.82 11.05 -6.26
N PHE A 364 22.05 11.62 -7.44
CA PHE A 364 22.94 11.07 -8.45
C PHE A 364 24.36 11.64 -8.39
N ALA A 365 24.68 12.54 -7.49
CA ALA A 365 25.96 13.27 -7.48
C ALA A 365 27.16 12.37 -7.13
N ASP A 366 26.98 11.32 -6.35
CA ASP A 366 28.04 10.41 -5.95
C ASP A 366 28.23 9.28 -6.97
N ALA A 367 29.35 9.35 -7.71
CA ALA A 367 29.72 8.37 -8.72
C ALA A 367 30.12 7.00 -8.15
N GLU A 368 30.49 6.92 -6.87
CA GLU A 368 30.92 5.66 -6.24
C GLU A 368 29.72 4.80 -5.83
N THR A 369 28.61 5.45 -5.46
CA THR A 369 27.41 4.75 -4.98
C THR A 369 26.32 4.59 -6.04
N VAL A 370 26.24 5.52 -7.03
CA VAL A 370 25.22 5.49 -8.07
C VAL A 370 25.85 5.51 -9.46
N ASP A 371 25.80 4.38 -10.14
CA ASP A 371 26.29 4.23 -11.52
C ASP A 371 25.28 4.81 -12.51
N VAL A 372 25.63 5.95 -13.17
CA VAL A 372 24.87 6.58 -14.23
C VAL A 372 25.81 7.25 -15.22
N GLY A 373 25.58 7.07 -16.52
CA GLY A 373 26.35 7.71 -17.60
C GLY A 373 25.60 8.83 -18.31
N LEU A 374 24.28 8.86 -18.22
CA LEU A 374 23.41 9.80 -18.92
C LEU A 374 22.48 10.49 -17.92
N ILE A 375 22.52 11.80 -17.82
CA ILE A 375 21.57 12.59 -17.00
C ILE A 375 20.57 13.24 -17.93
N ILE A 376 19.30 12.90 -17.77
CA ILE A 376 18.19 13.40 -18.59
C ILE A 376 17.57 14.57 -17.83
N ALA A 377 17.66 15.79 -18.41
CA ALA A 377 17.17 16.99 -17.75
C ALA A 377 15.63 17.06 -17.66
N GLY A 378 14.92 16.44 -18.60
CA GLY A 378 13.49 16.69 -18.76
C GLY A 378 13.22 18.15 -19.17
N LYS A 379 12.08 18.68 -18.71
CA LYS A 379 11.75 20.10 -18.86
C LYS A 379 12.44 20.92 -17.77
N GLY A 380 13.10 22.00 -18.14
CA GLY A 380 13.74 22.88 -17.16
C GLY A 380 14.28 24.16 -17.74
N ASP A 381 14.37 25.17 -16.87
CA ASP A 381 14.96 26.46 -17.18
C ASP A 381 16.51 26.41 -17.15
N ALA A 382 17.15 27.54 -17.49
CA ALA A 382 18.60 27.66 -17.47
C ALA A 382 19.23 27.35 -16.08
N THR A 383 18.52 27.66 -15.01
CA THR A 383 18.98 27.39 -13.65
C THR A 383 19.01 25.88 -13.36
N HIS A 384 17.96 25.17 -13.77
CA HIS A 384 17.89 23.71 -13.68
C HIS A 384 19.02 23.05 -14.47
N ILE A 385 19.20 23.44 -15.72
CA ILE A 385 20.25 22.90 -16.57
C ILE A 385 21.64 23.20 -15.99
N GLY A 386 21.87 24.41 -15.47
CA GLY A 386 23.12 24.78 -14.77
C GLY A 386 23.42 23.91 -13.54
N ASN A 387 22.38 23.55 -12.77
CA ASN A 387 22.53 22.61 -11.64
C ASN A 387 22.97 21.22 -12.11
N LEU A 388 22.41 20.71 -13.20
CA LEU A 388 22.78 19.39 -13.75
C LEU A 388 24.20 19.38 -14.35
N ILE A 389 24.60 20.46 -15.01
CA ILE A 389 25.99 20.64 -15.50
C ILE A 389 26.96 20.54 -14.32
N THR A 390 26.66 21.21 -13.21
CA THR A 390 27.50 21.15 -11.99
C THR A 390 27.63 19.73 -11.46
N ILE A 391 26.54 18.94 -11.46
CA ILE A 391 26.58 17.52 -11.05
C ILE A 391 27.48 16.73 -12.03
N ALA A 392 27.33 16.89 -13.32
CA ALA A 392 28.14 16.17 -14.30
C ALA A 392 29.62 16.56 -14.24
N GLU A 393 29.94 17.85 -14.03
CA GLU A 393 31.31 18.34 -13.83
C GLU A 393 32.00 17.73 -12.60
N ASN A 394 31.25 17.57 -11.51
CA ASN A 394 31.76 16.95 -10.30
C ASN A 394 31.96 15.43 -10.46
N ARG A 395 31.02 14.76 -11.13
CA ARG A 395 31.08 13.33 -11.40
C ARG A 395 32.19 12.94 -12.40
N LYS A 396 32.31 13.67 -13.51
CA LYS A 396 33.24 13.43 -14.63
C LYS A 396 32.98 12.14 -15.44
N ASP A 397 31.96 11.37 -15.11
CA ASP A 397 31.59 10.09 -15.74
C ASP A 397 30.21 10.13 -16.41
N ALA A 398 29.52 11.25 -16.38
CA ALA A 398 28.15 11.41 -16.92
C ALA A 398 28.03 12.61 -17.86
N VAL A 399 27.09 12.53 -18.81
CA VAL A 399 26.73 13.60 -19.77
C VAL A 399 25.29 14.02 -19.55
N VAL A 400 25.04 15.34 -19.56
CA VAL A 400 23.69 15.92 -19.45
C VAL A 400 23.03 16.07 -20.81
N PHE A 401 21.82 15.59 -20.95
CA PHE A 401 20.95 15.81 -22.10
C PHE A 401 19.82 16.78 -21.72
N ALA A 402 19.82 17.93 -22.32
CA ALA A 402 18.83 18.99 -22.08
C ALA A 402 18.19 19.43 -23.42
N SER A 403 16.87 19.68 -23.37
CA SER A 403 16.14 20.32 -24.46
C SER A 403 16.03 21.83 -24.18
N PRO A 404 16.40 22.70 -25.11
CA PRO A 404 16.21 24.13 -24.89
C PRO A 404 14.72 24.48 -24.85
N GLU A 405 14.35 25.44 -23.99
CA GLU A 405 13.02 26.04 -24.02
C GLU A 405 12.81 26.75 -25.39
N ARG A 406 11.58 26.62 -25.91
CA ARG A 406 11.19 27.29 -27.15
C ARG A 406 10.69 28.69 -26.89
#